data_d93ffc2c25ab06d86f005f1466f56051
#
_entry.id   d93ffc2c25ab06d86f005f1466f56051
#
_cell.length_a   1.000
_cell.length_b   1.000
_cell.length_c   1.000
_cell.angle_alpha   90.00
_cell.angle_beta   90.00
_cell.angle_gamma   90.00
#
_symmetry.space_group_name_H-M   'P 1'
#
loop_
_entity.id
_entity.type
_entity.pdbx_description
1 polymer ?
#
loop_
_entity_poly.entity_id
_entity_poly.type
_entity_poly.pdbx_seq_one_letter_code
_entity_poly.pdbx_strand_id
1 'polypeptide(L)'
;MAAIPLTGFVSLIRVSSMFQSFEVTSTPQFGRERVSALRASFDALGIDAFLVPRADEYNGEYVPACAERLSWLTGFTGSAGVALITRTDAIVYVDGRYVTQLAEQVDGSVFTGGDLVNEPPHVWLPAHGKKGLKLGIDPWLHSGAEVRKLEKALSEIGGALVFLPHNPLDRLWADRPAEPLGAVVIQNVAQSGILAKDKIATIASDLGDKNLKAVLIADPSSIAWIFNIRGADVPHTPHPLARAIIHADGKAELFLDKRKTSIEPEAYLAQISTQLAPSLLDEKLAAVAKDGGRILIDPDITSYALAEIIRKAGGEVVEGVDPAKLPRAVKNSVEINGSAAAHLQDGAAMVEFLYWLSQSKPGTITEIGAAERLEAARAKVGQSMQNPLKDISFDTISGAGEHAAIMHYRVTTATDRHIQAGELFLIDSGAQYINGTTDITRTVGIGTVSEEHKRFFTLVLKGMIQISTARFPKGARGCDLDPLARIALWRAGADFAHGTGHGVGSYLSVHEGPQRISRLSTQELLPGMILSNEPGYYRPGHFGIRIENLIYVREAETIDGGDMPMLGFDTLTFCPIDRSLVIPELLTHDELHWFNDYHHQTREALMPLIHNHDVKAWLENATLPLEY
;
A
#
# COMPACT_ATOMS: atom_id res chain seq x y z
N MET A 1 -51.96 6.42 44.93
CA MET A 1 -50.77 7.09 44.44
C MET A 1 -49.64 6.07 44.38
N ALA A 2 -49.44 5.48 43.25
CA ALA A 2 -48.39 4.48 43.02
C ALA A 2 -47.29 5.14 42.18
N ALA A 3 -46.04 5.09 42.65
CA ALA A 3 -44.87 5.63 41.99
C ALA A 3 -44.44 4.69 40.84
N ILE A 4 -44.28 5.24 39.64
CA ILE A 4 -43.71 4.56 38.48
C ILE A 4 -42.19 4.72 38.53
N PRO A 5 -41.40 3.64 38.40
CA PRO A 5 -39.95 3.77 38.32
C PRO A 5 -39.54 4.21 36.91
N LEU A 6 -38.72 5.24 36.85
CA LEU A 6 -38.01 5.68 35.63
C LEU A 6 -36.91 4.63 35.29
N THR A 7 -37.18 3.77 34.34
CA THR A 7 -36.16 2.95 33.71
C THR A 7 -35.34 3.80 32.75
N GLY A 8 -34.06 3.98 33.06
CA GLY A 8 -33.10 4.68 32.21
C GLY A 8 -32.96 4.02 30.84
N PHE A 9 -33.20 4.78 29.81
CA PHE A 9 -32.81 4.43 28.43
C PHE A 9 -31.28 4.49 28.35
N VAL A 10 -30.64 3.33 28.40
CA VAL A 10 -29.26 3.17 27.91
C VAL A 10 -29.36 3.25 26.39
N SER A 11 -28.99 4.39 25.83
CA SER A 11 -28.80 4.57 24.40
C SER A 11 -27.70 3.58 23.97
N LEU A 12 -28.09 2.50 23.31
CA LEU A 12 -27.19 1.65 22.54
C LEU A 12 -26.60 2.53 21.41
N ILE A 13 -25.40 3.04 21.64
CA ILE A 13 -24.58 3.60 20.56
C ILE A 13 -24.41 2.44 19.56
N ARG A 14 -25.01 2.57 18.38
CA ARG A 14 -24.69 1.68 17.25
C ARG A 14 -23.18 1.79 17.05
N VAL A 15 -22.47 0.70 17.35
CA VAL A 15 -21.08 0.51 16.91
C VAL A 15 -21.13 0.65 15.40
N SER A 16 -20.48 1.67 14.86
CA SER A 16 -20.25 1.79 13.42
C SER A 16 -19.59 0.48 12.97
N SER A 17 -20.01 -0.08 11.84
CA SER A 17 -19.35 -1.24 11.25
C SER A 17 -17.85 -0.96 11.16
N MET A 18 -17.02 -1.91 11.62
CA MET A 18 -15.57 -1.90 11.45
C MET A 18 -15.23 -1.77 9.96
N PHE A 19 -14.13 -1.12 9.64
CA PHE A 19 -13.63 -1.06 8.27
C PHE A 19 -12.97 -2.39 7.85
N GLN A 20 -12.27 -3.03 8.77
CA GLN A 20 -11.65 -4.34 8.52
C GLN A 20 -12.65 -5.49 8.72
N SER A 21 -12.61 -6.46 7.81
CA SER A 21 -13.27 -7.76 7.97
C SER A 21 -12.26 -8.83 8.36
N PHE A 22 -12.62 -9.65 9.34
CA PHE A 22 -11.81 -10.79 9.79
C PHE A 22 -12.32 -12.14 9.24
N GLU A 23 -13.24 -12.10 8.31
CA GLU A 23 -13.78 -13.31 7.69
C GLU A 23 -12.74 -14.04 6.84
N VAL A 24 -12.82 -15.35 6.81
CA VAL A 24 -11.99 -16.18 5.94
C VAL A 24 -12.46 -16.05 4.49
N THR A 25 -11.69 -15.40 3.65
CA THR A 25 -12.00 -15.20 2.22
C THR A 25 -11.32 -16.22 1.31
N SER A 26 -10.29 -16.93 1.80
CA SER A 26 -9.59 -17.97 1.06
C SER A 26 -10.50 -19.18 0.81
N THR A 27 -10.46 -19.73 -0.40
CA THR A 27 -11.30 -20.86 -0.83
C THR A 27 -10.50 -21.97 -1.53
N PRO A 28 -9.45 -22.55 -0.87
CA PRO A 28 -8.56 -23.55 -1.49
C PRO A 28 -9.28 -24.78 -2.02
N GLN A 29 -10.39 -25.17 -1.38
CA GLN A 29 -11.18 -26.36 -1.73
C GLN A 29 -11.75 -26.33 -3.16
N PHE A 30 -11.91 -25.14 -3.76
CA PHE A 30 -12.42 -25.00 -5.13
C PHE A 30 -11.32 -24.90 -6.20
N GLY A 31 -10.06 -24.82 -5.82
CA GLY A 31 -8.94 -24.62 -6.77
C GLY A 31 -8.88 -25.69 -7.86
N ARG A 32 -9.06 -26.96 -7.49
CA ARG A 32 -9.05 -28.09 -8.45
C ARG A 32 -10.15 -27.98 -9.50
N GLU A 33 -11.36 -27.69 -9.08
CA GLU A 33 -12.51 -27.54 -9.98
C GLU A 33 -12.31 -26.36 -10.93
N ARG A 34 -11.91 -25.21 -10.39
CA ARG A 34 -11.71 -23.97 -11.14
C ARG A 34 -10.59 -24.09 -12.16
N VAL A 35 -9.45 -24.69 -11.79
CA VAL A 35 -8.34 -24.98 -12.73
C VAL A 35 -8.78 -25.96 -13.82
N SER A 36 -9.55 -26.99 -13.48
CA SER A 36 -10.05 -27.95 -14.47
C SER A 36 -11.01 -27.28 -15.46
N ALA A 37 -11.91 -26.42 -15.00
CA ALA A 37 -12.82 -25.65 -15.83
C ALA A 37 -12.08 -24.68 -16.75
N LEU A 38 -11.04 -23.99 -16.24
CA LEU A 38 -10.20 -23.11 -17.05
C LEU A 38 -9.46 -23.90 -18.14
N ARG A 39 -8.82 -25.01 -17.82
CA ARG A 39 -8.12 -25.88 -18.77
C ARG A 39 -9.05 -26.42 -19.88
N ALA A 40 -10.30 -26.73 -19.55
CA ALA A 40 -11.29 -27.18 -20.52
C ALA A 40 -11.59 -26.14 -21.61
N SER A 41 -11.32 -24.85 -21.36
CA SER A 41 -11.51 -23.77 -22.33
C SER A 41 -10.30 -23.58 -23.28
N PHE A 42 -9.14 -24.16 -23.00
CA PHE A 42 -7.88 -23.87 -23.69
C PHE A 42 -7.92 -24.20 -25.20
N ASP A 43 -8.53 -25.31 -25.59
CA ASP A 43 -8.63 -25.70 -27.00
C ASP A 43 -9.50 -24.72 -27.77
N ALA A 44 -10.63 -24.30 -27.22
CA ALA A 44 -11.52 -23.33 -27.84
C ALA A 44 -10.88 -21.91 -27.93
N LEU A 45 -10.00 -21.58 -26.97
CA LEU A 45 -9.25 -20.32 -26.95
C LEU A 45 -7.97 -20.37 -27.78
N GLY A 46 -7.55 -21.54 -28.23
CA GLY A 46 -6.32 -21.74 -29.00
C GLY A 46 -5.04 -21.48 -28.19
N ILE A 47 -5.05 -21.78 -26.90
CA ILE A 47 -3.94 -21.55 -25.96
C ILE A 47 -3.47 -22.84 -25.27
N ASP A 48 -2.24 -22.85 -24.78
CA ASP A 48 -1.65 -23.95 -24.03
C ASP A 48 -1.47 -23.60 -22.55
N ALA A 49 -1.47 -22.31 -22.24
CA ALA A 49 -1.36 -21.79 -20.88
C ALA A 49 -2.13 -20.46 -20.77
N PHE A 50 -2.48 -20.07 -19.53
CA PHE A 50 -3.09 -18.78 -19.22
C PHE A 50 -2.43 -18.16 -18.01
N LEU A 51 -2.15 -16.85 -18.05
CA LEU A 51 -1.55 -16.08 -16.97
C LEU A 51 -2.63 -15.26 -16.26
N VAL A 52 -2.68 -15.37 -14.93
CA VAL A 52 -3.66 -14.70 -14.07
C VAL A 52 -2.92 -13.81 -13.07
N PRO A 53 -2.76 -12.52 -13.35
CA PRO A 53 -2.11 -11.61 -12.43
C PRO A 53 -3.02 -11.21 -11.26
N ARG A 54 -2.41 -10.78 -10.18
CA ARG A 54 -3.08 -10.03 -9.12
C ARG A 54 -3.16 -8.56 -9.57
N ALA A 55 -4.11 -8.28 -10.44
CA ALA A 55 -4.31 -6.95 -11.03
C ALA A 55 -5.76 -6.78 -11.48
N ASP A 56 -6.19 -5.53 -11.53
CA ASP A 56 -7.37 -5.08 -12.26
C ASP A 56 -6.96 -4.38 -13.57
N GLU A 57 -7.91 -3.82 -14.27
CA GLU A 57 -7.73 -3.08 -15.52
C GLU A 57 -6.98 -1.74 -15.32
N TYR A 58 -6.66 -1.38 -14.07
CA TYR A 58 -5.88 -0.19 -13.68
C TYR A 58 -4.49 -0.54 -13.14
N ASN A 59 -4.16 -1.83 -13.07
CA ASN A 59 -2.92 -2.35 -12.49
C ASN A 59 -2.68 -1.90 -11.03
N GLY A 60 -3.77 -1.80 -10.24
CA GLY A 60 -3.70 -1.45 -8.83
C GLY A 60 -3.14 -2.57 -7.95
N GLU A 61 -2.43 -2.23 -6.88
CA GLU A 61 -2.00 -3.18 -5.85
C GLU A 61 -3.22 -3.74 -5.09
N TYR A 62 -4.11 -2.86 -4.66
CA TYR A 62 -5.42 -3.23 -4.14
C TYR A 62 -6.43 -3.15 -5.27
N VAL A 63 -7.28 -4.14 -5.36
CA VAL A 63 -8.27 -4.24 -6.42
C VAL A 63 -9.69 -4.39 -5.84
N PRO A 64 -10.73 -3.98 -6.58
CA PRO A 64 -12.09 -4.21 -6.14
C PRO A 64 -12.43 -5.70 -6.16
N ALA A 65 -13.42 -6.11 -5.37
CA ALA A 65 -13.83 -7.52 -5.23
C ALA A 65 -14.11 -8.23 -6.57
N CYS A 66 -14.63 -7.50 -7.56
CA CYS A 66 -14.88 -8.05 -8.91
C CYS A 66 -13.62 -8.37 -9.72
N ALA A 67 -12.44 -7.88 -9.29
CA ALA A 67 -11.15 -8.10 -9.93
C ALA A 67 -10.27 -9.13 -9.19
N GLU A 68 -10.74 -9.72 -8.10
CA GLU A 68 -10.05 -10.74 -7.30
C GLU A 68 -9.92 -12.11 -8.01
N ARG A 69 -9.57 -12.09 -9.31
CA ARG A 69 -9.50 -13.29 -10.16
C ARG A 69 -8.48 -14.31 -9.69
N LEU A 70 -7.30 -13.84 -9.22
CA LEU A 70 -6.27 -14.73 -8.67
C LEU A 70 -6.76 -15.44 -7.41
N SER A 71 -7.33 -14.68 -6.48
CA SER A 71 -7.89 -15.23 -5.23
C SER A 71 -9.04 -16.20 -5.51
N TRP A 72 -9.95 -15.84 -6.42
CA TRP A 72 -11.03 -16.74 -6.82
C TRP A 72 -10.49 -18.05 -7.40
N LEU A 73 -9.50 -17.99 -8.30
CA LEU A 73 -8.96 -19.19 -8.95
C LEU A 73 -8.20 -20.11 -7.98
N THR A 74 -7.38 -19.53 -7.10
CA THR A 74 -6.36 -20.27 -6.34
C THR A 74 -6.67 -20.41 -4.85
N GLY A 75 -7.46 -19.49 -4.28
CA GLY A 75 -7.63 -19.30 -2.84
C GLY A 75 -6.61 -18.31 -2.23
N PHE A 76 -5.55 -17.93 -2.94
CA PHE A 76 -4.52 -17.02 -2.44
C PHE A 76 -5.02 -15.57 -2.40
N THR A 77 -4.98 -14.93 -1.21
CA THR A 77 -5.52 -13.59 -0.95
C THR A 77 -4.47 -12.50 -0.74
N GLY A 78 -3.18 -12.82 -0.91
CA GLY A 78 -2.11 -11.82 -0.78
C GLY A 78 -2.16 -10.72 -1.85
N SER A 79 -1.58 -9.54 -1.55
CA SER A 79 -1.64 -8.37 -2.44
C SER A 79 -0.68 -8.43 -3.64
N ALA A 80 0.23 -9.39 -3.68
CA ALA A 80 1.18 -9.57 -4.79
C ALA A 80 1.28 -11.03 -5.19
N GLY A 81 1.03 -11.32 -6.47
CA GLY A 81 1.14 -12.68 -7.00
C GLY A 81 0.65 -12.80 -8.44
N VAL A 82 0.98 -13.93 -9.07
CA VAL A 82 0.50 -14.29 -10.40
C VAL A 82 0.41 -15.81 -10.51
N ALA A 83 -0.65 -16.34 -11.12
CA ALA A 83 -0.76 -17.76 -11.41
C ALA A 83 -0.49 -18.04 -12.90
N LEU A 84 0.38 -19.01 -13.17
CA LEU A 84 0.59 -19.59 -14.48
C LEU A 84 -0.09 -20.95 -14.53
N ILE A 85 -1.15 -21.07 -15.30
CA ILE A 85 -1.87 -22.33 -15.50
C ILE A 85 -1.53 -22.88 -16.88
N THR A 86 -0.80 -23.99 -16.94
CA THR A 86 -0.54 -24.74 -18.16
C THR A 86 -1.52 -25.91 -18.27
N ARG A 87 -1.43 -26.70 -19.34
CA ARG A 87 -2.24 -27.93 -19.46
C ARG A 87 -1.96 -28.95 -18.36
N THR A 88 -0.76 -28.91 -17.77
CA THR A 88 -0.32 -29.88 -16.73
C THR A 88 -0.04 -29.22 -15.40
N ASP A 89 0.55 -28.03 -15.41
CA ASP A 89 1.05 -27.36 -14.20
C ASP A 89 0.13 -26.21 -13.77
N ALA A 90 0.11 -25.90 -12.50
CA ALA A 90 -0.54 -24.73 -11.93
C ALA A 90 0.42 -24.13 -10.88
N ILE A 91 1.04 -23.03 -11.21
CA ILE A 91 2.08 -22.41 -10.37
C ILE A 91 1.58 -21.05 -9.91
N VAL A 92 1.67 -20.78 -8.61
CA VAL A 92 1.34 -19.46 -8.02
C VAL A 92 2.65 -18.83 -7.55
N TYR A 93 3.07 -17.79 -8.24
CA TYR A 93 4.27 -17.02 -7.91
C TYR A 93 3.93 -15.94 -6.91
N VAL A 94 4.70 -15.88 -5.82
CA VAL A 94 4.61 -14.85 -4.79
C VAL A 94 6.01 -14.36 -4.42
N ASP A 95 6.10 -13.17 -3.82
CA ASP A 95 7.36 -12.70 -3.24
C ASP A 95 7.55 -13.22 -1.80
N GLY A 96 8.71 -12.91 -1.21
CA GLY A 96 9.11 -13.44 0.10
C GLY A 96 8.16 -13.12 1.26
N ARG A 97 7.28 -12.12 1.11
CA ARG A 97 6.28 -11.74 2.11
C ARG A 97 5.16 -12.77 2.26
N TYR A 98 4.86 -13.52 1.19
CA TYR A 98 3.67 -14.36 1.06
C TYR A 98 3.93 -15.87 0.99
N VAL A 99 5.17 -16.32 1.13
CA VAL A 99 5.54 -17.76 0.99
C VAL A 99 4.76 -18.64 1.98
N THR A 100 4.68 -18.24 3.24
CA THR A 100 3.94 -18.97 4.28
C THR A 100 2.44 -18.94 4.01
N GLN A 101 1.89 -17.76 3.73
CA GLN A 101 0.46 -17.57 3.43
C GLN A 101 0.02 -18.38 2.21
N LEU A 102 0.84 -18.45 1.16
CA LEU A 102 0.55 -19.26 -0.02
C LEU A 102 0.38 -20.73 0.34
N ALA A 103 1.31 -21.28 1.14
CA ALA A 103 1.26 -22.69 1.55
C ALA A 103 -0.01 -23.05 2.35
N GLU A 104 -0.56 -22.10 3.09
CA GLU A 104 -1.76 -22.27 3.91
C GLU A 104 -3.07 -22.06 3.12
N GLN A 105 -3.04 -21.22 2.07
CA GLN A 105 -4.24 -20.74 1.39
C GLN A 105 -4.55 -21.44 0.06
N VAL A 106 -3.65 -22.25 -0.48
CA VAL A 106 -3.90 -22.97 -1.74
C VAL A 106 -3.96 -24.48 -1.54
N ASP A 107 -4.66 -25.18 -2.43
CA ASP A 107 -4.60 -26.65 -2.47
C ASP A 107 -3.24 -27.10 -3.00
N GLY A 108 -2.32 -27.49 -2.12
CA GLY A 108 -0.98 -27.95 -2.46
C GLY A 108 -0.93 -29.23 -3.31
N SER A 109 -2.07 -29.93 -3.52
CA SER A 109 -2.20 -31.04 -4.47
C SER A 109 -2.51 -30.57 -5.91
N VAL A 110 -2.80 -29.29 -6.10
CA VAL A 110 -3.11 -28.63 -7.38
C VAL A 110 -2.08 -27.60 -7.75
N PHE A 111 -1.69 -26.75 -6.78
CA PHE A 111 -0.80 -25.64 -7.01
C PHE A 111 0.59 -25.89 -6.43
N THR A 112 1.61 -25.44 -7.14
CA THR A 112 2.98 -25.30 -6.65
C THR A 112 3.32 -23.83 -6.45
N GLY A 113 4.13 -23.52 -5.42
CA GLY A 113 4.65 -22.17 -5.21
C GLY A 113 5.81 -21.86 -6.18
N GLY A 114 5.84 -20.62 -6.70
CA GLY A 114 6.92 -20.07 -7.49
C GLY A 114 7.48 -18.79 -6.87
N ASP A 115 8.70 -18.41 -7.24
CA ASP A 115 9.38 -17.20 -6.79
C ASP A 115 9.13 -16.04 -7.77
N LEU A 116 8.34 -15.05 -7.35
CA LEU A 116 8.01 -13.89 -8.19
C LEU A 116 9.19 -12.94 -8.41
N VAL A 117 10.20 -12.97 -7.53
CA VAL A 117 11.34 -12.05 -7.58
C VAL A 117 12.49 -12.62 -8.40
N ASN A 118 12.89 -13.87 -8.12
CA ASN A 118 14.06 -14.48 -8.75
C ASN A 118 13.73 -15.32 -10.00
N GLU A 119 12.53 -15.91 -10.04
CA GLU A 119 12.07 -16.73 -11.16
C GLU A 119 10.60 -16.41 -11.56
N PRO A 120 10.27 -15.13 -11.90
CA PRO A 120 8.92 -14.79 -12.35
C PRO A 120 8.55 -15.54 -13.65
N PRO A 121 7.27 -15.56 -14.06
CA PRO A 121 6.82 -16.31 -15.23
C PRO A 121 7.65 -16.12 -16.51
N HIS A 122 8.12 -14.90 -16.78
CA HIS A 122 8.95 -14.61 -17.96
C HIS A 122 10.39 -15.15 -17.86
N VAL A 123 10.86 -15.49 -16.65
CA VAL A 123 12.14 -16.21 -16.44
C VAL A 123 11.92 -17.73 -16.46
N TRP A 124 10.82 -18.19 -15.87
CA TRP A 124 10.46 -19.61 -15.83
C TRP A 124 10.14 -20.18 -17.22
N LEU A 125 9.43 -19.43 -18.08
CA LEU A 125 8.97 -19.88 -19.38
C LEU A 125 10.09 -20.37 -20.31
N PRO A 126 11.23 -19.68 -20.49
CA PRO A 126 12.33 -20.18 -21.33
C PRO A 126 12.96 -21.47 -20.80
N ALA A 127 13.01 -21.65 -19.48
CA ALA A 127 13.67 -22.80 -18.84
C ALA A 127 12.78 -24.06 -18.83
N HIS A 128 11.45 -23.89 -18.68
CA HIS A 128 10.51 -24.98 -18.39
C HIS A 128 9.36 -25.07 -19.41
N GLY A 129 9.11 -24.02 -20.16
CA GLY A 129 8.01 -23.95 -21.13
C GLY A 129 8.20 -24.92 -22.31
N LYS A 130 7.11 -25.49 -22.79
CA LYS A 130 7.14 -26.34 -23.98
C LYS A 130 7.45 -25.52 -25.23
N LYS A 131 8.24 -26.07 -26.16
CA LYS A 131 8.52 -25.46 -27.45
C LYS A 131 7.22 -25.15 -28.21
N GLY A 132 7.08 -23.90 -28.67
CA GLY A 132 5.89 -23.45 -29.38
C GLY A 132 4.68 -23.13 -28.52
N LEU A 133 4.85 -22.99 -27.19
CA LEU A 133 3.78 -22.72 -26.22
C LEU A 133 3.03 -21.42 -26.58
N LYS A 134 1.70 -21.50 -26.61
CA LYS A 134 0.80 -20.37 -26.79
C LYS A 134 0.28 -19.92 -25.42
N LEU A 135 0.77 -18.78 -24.94
CA LEU A 135 0.36 -18.21 -23.66
C LEU A 135 -0.79 -17.22 -23.88
N GLY A 136 -1.97 -17.53 -23.35
CA GLY A 136 -3.11 -16.61 -23.31
C GLY A 136 -2.93 -15.57 -22.21
N ILE A 137 -3.24 -14.32 -22.51
CA ILE A 137 -3.36 -13.23 -21.54
C ILE A 137 -4.58 -12.37 -21.83
N ASP A 138 -5.07 -11.71 -20.78
CA ASP A 138 -6.02 -10.61 -20.92
C ASP A 138 -5.24 -9.29 -21.07
N PRO A 139 -5.27 -8.62 -22.22
CA PRO A 139 -4.45 -7.43 -22.46
C PRO A 139 -4.87 -6.21 -21.62
N TRP A 140 -6.00 -6.26 -20.94
CA TRP A 140 -6.43 -5.22 -20.00
C TRP A 140 -5.73 -5.33 -18.63
N LEU A 141 -5.24 -6.53 -18.27
CA LEU A 141 -4.64 -6.82 -16.97
C LEU A 141 -3.10 -6.83 -16.98
N HIS A 142 -2.49 -6.52 -18.12
CA HIS A 142 -1.04 -6.51 -18.28
C HIS A 142 -0.56 -5.18 -18.86
N SER A 143 0.52 -4.66 -18.28
CA SER A 143 1.18 -3.46 -18.77
C SER A 143 1.98 -3.71 -20.05
N GLY A 144 2.26 -2.66 -20.81
CA GLY A 144 3.10 -2.76 -22.01
C GLY A 144 4.51 -3.28 -21.71
N ALA A 145 5.08 -2.91 -20.57
CA ALA A 145 6.39 -3.38 -20.14
C ALA A 145 6.39 -4.89 -19.81
N GLU A 146 5.32 -5.39 -19.18
CA GLU A 146 5.17 -6.81 -18.87
C GLU A 146 4.97 -7.65 -20.14
N VAL A 147 4.11 -7.20 -21.06
CA VAL A 147 3.89 -7.88 -22.35
C VAL A 147 5.21 -8.06 -23.09
N ARG A 148 6.06 -7.03 -23.17
CA ARG A 148 7.37 -7.15 -23.83
C ARG A 148 8.28 -8.22 -23.20
N LYS A 149 8.27 -8.34 -21.86
CA LYS A 149 9.04 -9.39 -21.16
C LYS A 149 8.54 -10.79 -21.51
N LEU A 150 7.22 -10.97 -21.55
CA LEU A 150 6.58 -12.24 -21.91
C LEU A 150 6.82 -12.61 -23.39
N GLU A 151 6.69 -11.66 -24.31
CA GLU A 151 6.97 -11.88 -25.75
C GLU A 151 8.43 -12.30 -25.96
N LYS A 152 9.38 -11.61 -25.31
CA LYS A 152 10.80 -11.97 -25.37
C LYS A 152 11.02 -13.40 -24.86
N ALA A 153 10.49 -13.73 -23.69
CA ALA A 153 10.62 -15.06 -23.10
C ALA A 153 10.04 -16.16 -23.97
N LEU A 154 8.86 -15.94 -24.54
CA LEU A 154 8.22 -16.90 -25.43
C LEU A 154 8.98 -17.08 -26.77
N SER A 155 9.60 -16.01 -27.29
CA SER A 155 10.38 -16.09 -28.52
C SER A 155 11.56 -17.07 -28.40
N GLU A 156 12.15 -17.22 -27.21
CA GLU A 156 13.27 -18.14 -26.96
C GLU A 156 12.89 -19.62 -27.12
N ILE A 157 11.60 -19.94 -26.92
CA ILE A 157 11.06 -21.30 -27.08
C ILE A 157 10.20 -21.44 -28.34
N GLY A 158 10.20 -20.44 -29.24
CA GLY A 158 9.35 -20.41 -30.44
C GLY A 158 7.86 -20.34 -30.12
N GLY A 159 7.49 -19.87 -28.95
CA GLY A 159 6.12 -19.66 -28.49
C GLY A 159 5.56 -18.31 -28.92
N ALA A 160 4.31 -18.02 -28.52
CA ALA A 160 3.62 -16.77 -28.82
C ALA A 160 2.64 -16.36 -27.74
N LEU A 161 2.44 -15.04 -27.55
CA LEU A 161 1.31 -14.51 -26.80
C LEU A 161 0.03 -14.58 -27.63
N VAL A 162 -1.08 -14.90 -26.96
CA VAL A 162 -2.44 -14.85 -27.49
C VAL A 162 -3.24 -13.86 -26.67
N PHE A 163 -3.56 -12.71 -27.25
CA PHE A 163 -4.38 -11.69 -26.61
C PHE A 163 -5.86 -12.09 -26.68
N LEU A 164 -6.44 -12.39 -25.53
CA LEU A 164 -7.82 -12.83 -25.44
C LEU A 164 -8.77 -11.61 -25.43
N PRO A 165 -9.86 -11.63 -26.19
CA PRO A 165 -10.83 -10.52 -26.22
C PRO A 165 -11.67 -10.43 -24.92
N HIS A 166 -11.72 -11.51 -24.16
CA HIS A 166 -12.42 -11.61 -22.88
C HIS A 166 -11.64 -12.50 -21.93
N ASN A 167 -11.67 -12.16 -20.64
CA ASN A 167 -11.06 -12.98 -19.62
C ASN A 167 -11.85 -14.29 -19.43
N PRO A 168 -11.23 -15.47 -19.60
CA PRO A 168 -11.94 -16.74 -19.43
C PRO A 168 -12.47 -16.94 -18.01
N LEU A 169 -11.81 -16.40 -16.99
CA LEU A 169 -12.25 -16.50 -15.59
C LEU A 169 -13.57 -15.77 -15.35
N ASP A 170 -13.79 -14.62 -15.98
CA ASP A 170 -15.02 -13.84 -15.83
C ASP A 170 -16.28 -14.60 -16.27
N ARG A 171 -16.11 -15.57 -17.20
CA ARG A 171 -17.20 -16.45 -17.63
C ARG A 171 -17.42 -17.62 -16.68
N LEU A 172 -16.36 -18.08 -16.01
CA LEU A 172 -16.40 -19.20 -15.06
C LEU A 172 -16.86 -18.75 -13.68
N TRP A 173 -16.66 -17.50 -13.33
CA TRP A 173 -17.01 -16.93 -12.03
C TRP A 173 -18.47 -16.45 -12.01
N ALA A 174 -19.38 -17.41 -11.78
CA ALA A 174 -20.83 -17.15 -11.90
C ALA A 174 -21.37 -16.12 -10.91
N ASP A 175 -20.78 -16.04 -9.71
CA ASP A 175 -21.13 -15.13 -8.62
C ASP A 175 -20.15 -13.95 -8.51
N ARG A 176 -19.48 -13.57 -9.63
CA ARG A 176 -18.55 -12.45 -9.68
C ARG A 176 -19.24 -11.17 -9.18
N PRO A 177 -18.64 -10.46 -8.18
CA PRO A 177 -19.20 -9.21 -7.69
C PRO A 177 -19.35 -8.16 -8.80
N ALA A 178 -20.29 -7.24 -8.59
CA ALA A 178 -20.47 -6.09 -9.49
C ALA A 178 -19.29 -5.11 -9.36
N GLU A 179 -19.10 -4.28 -10.39
CA GLU A 179 -18.15 -3.16 -10.34
C GLU A 179 -18.50 -2.18 -9.21
N PRO A 180 -17.51 -1.61 -8.53
CA PRO A 180 -17.74 -0.71 -7.42
C PRO A 180 -18.36 0.61 -7.88
N LEU A 181 -19.22 1.17 -7.02
CA LEU A 181 -19.87 2.47 -7.19
C LEU A 181 -19.60 3.35 -5.98
N GLY A 182 -18.36 3.43 -5.54
CA GLY A 182 -17.91 4.27 -4.44
C GLY A 182 -18.17 5.76 -4.73
N ALA A 183 -18.71 6.47 -3.74
CA ALA A 183 -19.00 7.88 -3.89
C ALA A 183 -17.72 8.71 -4.09
N VAL A 184 -17.73 9.61 -5.05
CA VAL A 184 -16.66 10.59 -5.27
C VAL A 184 -16.92 11.82 -4.39
N VAL A 185 -15.87 12.28 -3.71
CA VAL A 185 -15.87 13.49 -2.89
C VAL A 185 -14.77 14.44 -3.34
N ILE A 186 -14.94 15.74 -3.08
CA ILE A 186 -13.97 16.77 -3.42
C ILE A 186 -12.90 16.83 -2.31
N GLN A 187 -11.64 16.85 -2.70
CA GLN A 187 -10.51 17.21 -1.84
C GLN A 187 -10.26 18.71 -1.98
N ASN A 188 -10.64 19.47 -0.98
CA ASN A 188 -10.52 20.92 -1.02
C ASN A 188 -9.06 21.38 -1.15
N VAL A 189 -8.86 22.60 -1.69
CA VAL A 189 -7.52 23.20 -1.79
C VAL A 189 -6.86 23.41 -0.42
N ALA A 190 -7.65 23.53 0.64
CA ALA A 190 -7.15 23.58 2.02
C ALA A 190 -6.46 22.27 2.47
N GLN A 191 -6.70 21.15 1.78
CA GLN A 191 -6.04 19.86 2.00
C GLN A 191 -5.05 19.52 0.88
N SER A 192 -5.32 19.94 -0.37
CA SER A 192 -4.48 19.60 -1.53
C SER A 192 -3.40 20.62 -1.85
N GLY A 193 -3.51 21.84 -1.35
CA GLY A 193 -2.56 22.94 -1.53
C GLY A 193 -2.53 23.57 -2.92
N ILE A 194 -2.90 22.82 -3.97
CA ILE A 194 -2.84 23.26 -5.38
C ILE A 194 -4.20 22.99 -6.03
N LEU A 195 -4.69 23.97 -6.81
CA LEU A 195 -5.94 23.82 -7.55
C LEU A 195 -5.81 22.79 -8.69
N ALA A 196 -6.84 22.00 -8.92
CA ALA A 196 -6.87 21.00 -9.99
C ALA A 196 -6.62 21.62 -11.39
N LYS A 197 -7.21 22.79 -11.66
CA LYS A 197 -6.97 23.51 -12.93
C LYS A 197 -5.51 23.85 -13.17
N ASP A 198 -4.75 24.19 -12.11
CA ASP A 198 -3.34 24.56 -12.23
C ASP A 198 -2.47 23.31 -12.47
N LYS A 199 -2.82 22.17 -11.87
CA LYS A 199 -2.17 20.88 -12.15
C LYS A 199 -2.40 20.46 -13.60
N ILE A 200 -3.64 20.57 -14.11
CA ILE A 200 -3.98 20.27 -15.51
C ILE A 200 -3.21 21.21 -16.46
N ALA A 201 -3.15 22.52 -16.16
CA ALA A 201 -2.44 23.48 -16.98
C ALA A 201 -0.93 23.19 -17.03
N THR A 202 -0.31 22.81 -15.93
CA THR A 202 1.10 22.40 -15.89
C THR A 202 1.36 21.18 -16.77
N ILE A 203 0.53 20.14 -16.66
CA ILE A 203 0.62 18.93 -17.50
C ILE A 203 0.46 19.30 -18.98
N ALA A 204 -0.52 20.13 -19.33
CA ALA A 204 -0.75 20.56 -20.69
C ALA A 204 0.42 21.35 -21.29
N SER A 205 1.05 22.23 -20.50
CA SER A 205 2.25 22.95 -20.91
C SER A 205 3.41 22.01 -21.22
N ASP A 206 3.67 21.04 -20.33
CA ASP A 206 4.73 20.03 -20.50
C ASP A 206 4.51 19.17 -21.75
N LEU A 207 3.24 18.86 -22.10
CA LEU A 207 2.90 18.16 -23.33
C LEU A 207 3.21 19.02 -24.57
N GLY A 208 2.88 20.30 -24.53
CA GLY A 208 3.20 21.24 -25.60
C GLY A 208 4.70 21.34 -25.86
N ASP A 209 5.51 21.47 -24.83
CA ASP A 209 6.97 21.55 -24.91
C ASP A 209 7.59 20.29 -25.52
N LYS A 210 6.98 19.13 -25.29
CA LYS A 210 7.39 17.84 -25.84
C LYS A 210 6.76 17.51 -27.20
N ASN A 211 5.99 18.42 -27.78
CA ASN A 211 5.23 18.22 -29.02
C ASN A 211 4.36 16.95 -28.94
N LEU A 212 3.66 16.76 -27.84
CA LEU A 212 2.69 15.68 -27.60
C LEU A 212 1.28 16.24 -27.76
N LYS A 213 0.37 15.44 -28.31
CA LYS A 213 -1.03 15.84 -28.49
C LYS A 213 -1.83 15.70 -27.21
N ALA A 214 -1.55 14.66 -26.44
CA ALA A 214 -2.22 14.36 -25.18
C ALA A 214 -1.42 13.37 -24.32
N VAL A 215 -1.84 13.20 -23.08
CA VAL A 215 -1.45 12.09 -22.21
C VAL A 215 -2.69 11.30 -21.77
N LEU A 216 -2.57 9.99 -21.74
CA LEU A 216 -3.54 9.10 -21.11
C LEU A 216 -3.08 8.84 -19.66
N ILE A 217 -3.84 9.34 -18.71
CA ILE A 217 -3.65 9.03 -17.27
C ILE A 217 -4.45 7.77 -16.94
N ALA A 218 -3.74 6.71 -16.60
CA ALA A 218 -4.32 5.40 -16.30
C ALA A 218 -4.30 5.05 -14.80
N ASP A 219 -3.44 5.70 -13.99
CA ASP A 219 -3.35 5.51 -12.54
C ASP A 219 -4.49 6.23 -11.80
N PRO A 220 -5.40 5.52 -11.08
CA PRO A 220 -6.47 6.13 -10.30
C PRO A 220 -5.97 7.10 -9.22
N SER A 221 -4.79 6.87 -8.64
CA SER A 221 -4.20 7.78 -7.66
C SER A 221 -3.75 9.09 -8.31
N SER A 222 -3.22 9.05 -9.53
CA SER A 222 -2.93 10.24 -10.33
C SER A 222 -4.19 11.01 -10.68
N ILE A 223 -5.27 10.32 -11.07
CA ILE A 223 -6.59 10.92 -11.29
C ILE A 223 -7.07 11.64 -10.02
N ALA A 224 -7.05 10.95 -8.89
CA ALA A 224 -7.50 11.53 -7.62
C ALA A 224 -6.69 12.79 -7.24
N TRP A 225 -5.38 12.76 -7.46
CA TRP A 225 -4.49 13.90 -7.19
C TRP A 225 -4.67 15.05 -8.19
N ILE A 226 -4.73 14.78 -9.50
CA ILE A 226 -4.88 15.81 -10.55
C ILE A 226 -6.19 16.57 -10.37
N PHE A 227 -7.30 15.83 -10.24
CA PHE A 227 -8.64 16.39 -10.19
C PHE A 227 -9.08 16.82 -8.78
N ASN A 228 -8.23 16.68 -7.76
CA ASN A 228 -8.56 16.94 -6.36
C ASN A 228 -9.88 16.26 -5.94
N ILE A 229 -9.99 14.98 -6.20
CA ILE A 229 -11.12 14.14 -5.80
C ILE A 229 -10.62 12.92 -5.02
N ARG A 230 -11.52 12.35 -4.22
CA ARG A 230 -11.31 11.06 -3.58
C ARG A 230 -12.50 10.15 -3.89
N GLY A 231 -12.31 8.85 -3.77
CA GLY A 231 -13.34 7.84 -4.05
C GLY A 231 -13.26 6.69 -3.06
N ALA A 232 -14.14 5.72 -3.21
CA ALA A 232 -14.24 4.55 -2.35
C ALA A 232 -14.47 3.27 -3.17
N ASP A 233 -13.81 3.14 -4.31
CA ASP A 233 -13.95 1.99 -5.21
C ASP A 233 -13.07 0.81 -4.82
N VAL A 234 -11.97 1.08 -4.15
CA VAL A 234 -10.98 0.09 -3.74
C VAL A 234 -10.85 0.13 -2.22
N PRO A 235 -10.82 -1.01 -1.53
CA PRO A 235 -10.62 -1.03 -0.09
C PRO A 235 -9.39 -0.22 0.34
N HIS A 236 -9.53 0.57 1.38
CA HIS A 236 -8.47 1.32 2.06
C HIS A 236 -7.73 2.36 1.21
N THR A 237 -8.06 2.49 -0.07
CA THR A 237 -7.41 3.43 -0.99
C THR A 237 -8.42 4.45 -1.50
N PRO A 238 -8.33 5.72 -1.06
CA PRO A 238 -9.37 6.71 -1.32
C PRO A 238 -9.27 7.32 -2.72
N HIS A 239 -9.32 6.51 -3.78
CA HIS A 239 -9.38 6.96 -5.16
C HIS A 239 -10.57 6.34 -5.92
N PRO A 240 -11.16 7.04 -6.89
CA PRO A 240 -12.13 6.46 -7.80
C PRO A 240 -11.42 5.71 -8.93
N LEU A 241 -11.96 4.57 -9.36
CA LEU A 241 -11.53 3.90 -10.59
C LEU A 241 -12.00 4.73 -11.78
N ALA A 242 -11.07 5.44 -12.40
CA ALA A 242 -11.30 6.36 -13.51
C ALA A 242 -10.03 6.47 -14.37
N ARG A 243 -10.17 7.00 -15.58
CA ARG A 243 -9.08 7.38 -16.47
C ARG A 243 -9.30 8.79 -17.01
N ALA A 244 -8.25 9.44 -17.51
CA ALA A 244 -8.40 10.74 -18.15
C ALA A 244 -7.50 10.87 -19.37
N ILE A 245 -7.96 11.67 -20.34
CA ILE A 245 -7.12 12.19 -21.41
C ILE A 245 -6.94 13.70 -21.16
N ILE A 246 -5.70 14.13 -20.98
CA ILE A 246 -5.36 15.54 -20.85
C ILE A 246 -4.65 15.96 -22.15
N HIS A 247 -5.21 16.99 -22.78
CA HIS A 247 -4.72 17.49 -24.07
C HIS A 247 -3.73 18.62 -23.88
N ALA A 248 -2.82 18.81 -24.84
CA ALA A 248 -1.86 19.91 -24.83
C ALA A 248 -2.52 21.32 -24.92
N ASP A 249 -3.79 21.41 -25.33
CA ASP A 249 -4.57 22.65 -25.32
C ASP A 249 -5.22 22.96 -23.96
N GLY A 250 -4.97 22.13 -22.94
CA GLY A 250 -5.49 22.32 -21.58
C GLY A 250 -6.86 21.67 -21.34
N LYS A 251 -7.49 21.07 -22.35
CA LYS A 251 -8.73 20.30 -22.14
C LYS A 251 -8.44 19.00 -21.41
N ALA A 252 -9.35 18.61 -20.52
CA ALA A 252 -9.32 17.33 -19.84
C ALA A 252 -10.65 16.57 -20.03
N GLU A 253 -10.56 15.31 -20.43
CA GLU A 253 -11.69 14.38 -20.53
C GLU A 253 -11.53 13.34 -19.42
N LEU A 254 -12.47 13.30 -18.48
CA LEU A 254 -12.48 12.39 -17.34
C LEU A 254 -13.49 11.27 -17.57
N PHE A 255 -13.04 10.03 -17.69
CA PHE A 255 -13.85 8.84 -17.86
C PHE A 255 -14.21 8.26 -16.50
N LEU A 256 -15.33 8.71 -15.97
CA LEU A 256 -15.83 8.38 -14.63
C LEU A 256 -17.34 8.08 -14.70
N ASP A 257 -17.77 6.98 -14.09
CA ASP A 257 -19.18 6.63 -14.02
C ASP A 257 -19.97 7.70 -13.23
N LYS A 258 -20.96 8.29 -13.87
CA LYS A 258 -21.79 9.36 -13.26
C LYS A 258 -22.55 8.91 -12.02
N ARG A 259 -22.79 7.62 -11.86
CA ARG A 259 -23.44 7.08 -10.65
C ARG A 259 -22.60 7.26 -9.39
N LYS A 260 -21.29 7.50 -9.53
CA LYS A 260 -20.35 7.76 -8.43
C LYS A 260 -20.36 9.23 -7.98
N THR A 261 -20.91 10.15 -8.75
CA THR A 261 -20.92 11.59 -8.45
C THR A 261 -22.31 12.06 -7.99
N SER A 262 -22.33 12.84 -6.91
CA SER A 262 -23.47 13.65 -6.52
C SER A 262 -23.41 15.04 -7.19
N ILE A 263 -24.41 15.89 -6.94
CA ILE A 263 -24.54 17.22 -7.57
C ILE A 263 -23.29 18.08 -7.38
N GLU A 264 -22.71 18.10 -6.17
CA GLU A 264 -21.58 18.98 -5.86
C GLU A 264 -20.29 18.55 -6.56
N PRO A 265 -19.81 17.29 -6.49
CA PRO A 265 -18.67 16.82 -7.28
C PRO A 265 -18.89 16.94 -8.81
N GLU A 266 -20.11 16.70 -9.31
CA GLU A 266 -20.41 16.87 -10.75
C GLU A 266 -20.23 18.34 -11.17
N ALA A 267 -20.77 19.28 -10.41
CA ALA A 267 -20.64 20.72 -10.68
C ALA A 267 -19.18 21.20 -10.57
N TYR A 268 -18.41 20.65 -9.64
CA TYR A 268 -16.97 20.93 -9.50
C TYR A 268 -16.19 20.41 -10.70
N LEU A 269 -16.37 19.15 -11.07
CA LEU A 269 -15.68 18.52 -12.19
C LEU A 269 -16.00 19.18 -13.54
N ALA A 270 -17.23 19.64 -13.72
CA ALA A 270 -17.65 20.35 -14.94
C ALA A 270 -16.91 21.68 -15.16
N GLN A 271 -16.26 22.26 -14.13
CA GLN A 271 -15.46 23.47 -14.26
C GLN A 271 -14.04 23.21 -14.77
N ILE A 272 -13.55 21.96 -14.67
CA ILE A 272 -12.15 21.61 -14.94
C ILE A 272 -12.01 20.47 -15.96
N SER A 273 -13.08 19.78 -16.31
CA SER A 273 -13.04 18.65 -17.24
C SER A 273 -14.39 18.40 -17.89
N THR A 274 -14.38 17.59 -18.96
CA THR A 274 -15.58 16.96 -19.50
C THR A 274 -15.70 15.55 -18.93
N GLN A 275 -16.72 15.33 -18.08
CA GLN A 275 -16.99 13.99 -17.55
C GLN A 275 -17.69 13.14 -18.60
N LEU A 276 -17.12 11.98 -18.93
CA LEU A 276 -17.59 11.02 -19.92
C LEU A 276 -17.84 9.65 -19.28
N ALA A 277 -18.74 8.86 -19.91
CA ALA A 277 -18.92 7.48 -19.52
C ALA A 277 -17.63 6.66 -19.79
N PRO A 278 -17.20 5.72 -18.92
CA PRO A 278 -16.03 4.88 -19.15
C PRO A 278 -16.04 4.16 -20.49
N SER A 279 -17.20 3.75 -20.99
CA SER A 279 -17.37 3.07 -22.28
C SER A 279 -17.00 3.92 -23.50
N LEU A 280 -16.84 5.23 -23.35
CA LEU A 280 -16.43 6.13 -24.45
C LEU A 280 -14.91 6.27 -24.55
N LEU A 281 -14.12 5.68 -23.64
CA LEU A 281 -12.68 5.83 -23.60
C LEU A 281 -12.03 5.39 -24.93
N ASP A 282 -12.38 4.22 -25.43
CA ASP A 282 -11.80 3.65 -26.66
C ASP A 282 -12.04 4.55 -27.87
N GLU A 283 -13.26 5.04 -28.03
CA GLU A 283 -13.64 5.96 -29.11
C GLU A 283 -12.86 7.27 -29.02
N LYS A 284 -12.81 7.88 -27.83
CA LYS A 284 -12.11 9.14 -27.61
C LYS A 284 -10.61 9.02 -27.79
N LEU A 285 -10.02 7.97 -27.23
CA LEU A 285 -8.59 7.68 -27.39
C LEU A 285 -8.21 7.47 -28.85
N ALA A 286 -9.02 6.69 -29.59
CA ALA A 286 -8.84 6.51 -31.03
C ALA A 286 -8.98 7.82 -31.82
N ALA A 287 -9.91 8.70 -31.42
CA ALA A 287 -10.08 10.00 -32.06
C ALA A 287 -8.87 10.93 -31.85
N VAL A 288 -8.27 10.92 -30.66
CA VAL A 288 -7.04 11.67 -30.37
C VAL A 288 -5.85 11.11 -31.16
N ALA A 289 -5.79 9.78 -31.32
CA ALA A 289 -4.73 9.07 -32.00
C ALA A 289 -4.71 9.30 -33.53
N LYS A 290 -5.84 9.66 -34.15
CA LYS A 290 -5.92 9.86 -35.62
C LYS A 290 -4.87 10.84 -36.14
N ASP A 291 -4.48 10.65 -37.39
CA ASP A 291 -3.55 11.49 -38.14
C ASP A 291 -2.15 11.58 -37.49
N GLY A 292 -1.68 10.49 -36.91
CA GLY A 292 -0.38 10.42 -36.25
C GLY A 292 -0.31 11.12 -34.92
N GLY A 293 -1.43 11.22 -34.19
CA GLY A 293 -1.47 11.83 -32.87
C GLY A 293 -0.49 11.15 -31.90
N ARG A 294 0.45 11.93 -31.35
CA ARG A 294 1.45 11.47 -30.38
C ARG A 294 0.88 11.52 -28.98
N ILE A 295 0.68 10.36 -28.35
CA ILE A 295 0.04 10.24 -27.03
C ILE A 295 1.02 9.63 -26.04
N LEU A 296 1.25 10.35 -24.92
CA LEU A 296 2.06 9.87 -23.80
C LEU A 296 1.27 8.82 -23.00
N ILE A 297 1.92 7.70 -22.71
CA ILE A 297 1.44 6.71 -21.74
C ILE A 297 2.58 6.27 -20.82
N ASP A 298 2.26 5.90 -19.59
CA ASP A 298 3.22 5.22 -18.70
C ASP A 298 3.16 3.70 -18.98
N PRO A 299 4.22 3.09 -19.54
CA PRO A 299 4.20 1.70 -19.96
C PRO A 299 4.17 0.70 -18.80
N ASP A 300 4.46 1.15 -17.57
CA ASP A 300 4.46 0.29 -16.38
C ASP A 300 3.05 0.15 -15.76
N ILE A 301 2.16 1.12 -16.03
CA ILE A 301 0.80 1.18 -15.44
C ILE A 301 -0.28 1.01 -16.51
N THR A 302 -0.09 1.63 -17.69
CA THR A 302 -1.11 1.59 -18.73
C THR A 302 -1.28 0.17 -19.28
N SER A 303 -2.51 -0.33 -19.28
CA SER A 303 -2.81 -1.63 -19.85
C SER A 303 -2.44 -1.70 -21.34
N TYR A 304 -1.93 -2.85 -21.78
CA TYR A 304 -1.52 -3.07 -23.17
C TYR A 304 -2.66 -2.83 -24.17
N ALA A 305 -3.89 -3.16 -23.76
CA ALA A 305 -5.08 -2.93 -24.59
C ALA A 305 -5.24 -1.46 -25.00
N LEU A 306 -4.98 -0.51 -24.10
CA LEU A 306 -5.08 0.93 -24.37
C LEU A 306 -4.00 1.41 -25.34
N ALA A 307 -2.77 0.91 -25.22
CA ALA A 307 -1.70 1.20 -26.18
C ALA A 307 -2.04 0.68 -27.59
N GLU A 308 -2.68 -0.49 -27.68
CA GLU A 308 -3.12 -1.06 -28.95
C GLU A 308 -4.25 -0.26 -29.62
N ILE A 309 -5.15 0.34 -28.85
CA ILE A 309 -6.18 1.25 -29.37
C ILE A 309 -5.52 2.44 -30.09
N ILE A 310 -4.50 3.06 -29.46
CA ILE A 310 -3.75 4.16 -30.07
C ILE A 310 -3.09 3.72 -31.37
N ARG A 311 -2.37 2.60 -31.37
CA ARG A 311 -1.66 2.08 -32.55
C ARG A 311 -2.61 1.74 -33.70
N LYS A 312 -3.71 1.05 -33.41
CA LYS A 312 -4.72 0.65 -34.43
C LYS A 312 -5.44 1.85 -35.04
N ALA A 313 -5.55 2.96 -34.30
CA ALA A 313 -6.12 4.21 -34.79
C ALA A 313 -5.12 5.04 -35.64
N GLY A 314 -3.87 4.57 -35.82
CA GLY A 314 -2.81 5.25 -36.57
C GLY A 314 -2.05 6.31 -35.76
N GLY A 315 -2.16 6.29 -34.43
CA GLY A 315 -1.41 7.16 -33.52
C GLY A 315 -0.04 6.62 -33.16
N GLU A 316 0.80 7.49 -32.63
CA GLU A 316 2.11 7.16 -32.06
C GLU A 316 1.99 7.06 -30.53
N VAL A 317 2.32 5.90 -29.99
CA VAL A 317 2.48 5.69 -28.53
C VAL A 317 3.86 6.23 -28.14
N VAL A 318 3.87 7.26 -27.31
CA VAL A 318 5.10 7.79 -26.69
C VAL A 318 5.16 7.28 -25.25
N GLU A 319 6.15 6.45 -24.98
CA GLU A 319 6.33 5.90 -23.62
C GLU A 319 7.07 6.89 -22.72
N GLY A 320 6.58 7.09 -21.51
CA GLY A 320 7.20 7.94 -20.49
C GLY A 320 6.44 7.84 -19.17
N VAL A 321 7.02 8.40 -18.13
CA VAL A 321 6.43 8.38 -16.79
C VAL A 321 5.17 9.25 -16.75
N ASP A 322 4.14 8.79 -16.04
CA ASP A 322 2.95 9.57 -15.73
C ASP A 322 3.35 10.94 -15.15
N PRO A 323 2.94 12.07 -15.78
CA PRO A 323 3.36 13.41 -15.37
C PRO A 323 2.88 13.82 -13.97
N ALA A 324 1.91 13.13 -13.39
CA ALA A 324 1.47 13.37 -12.02
C ALA A 324 2.29 12.59 -10.98
N LYS A 325 2.99 11.52 -11.37
CA LYS A 325 3.64 10.58 -10.45
C LYS A 325 4.67 11.26 -9.54
N LEU A 326 5.57 12.04 -10.09
CA LEU A 326 6.59 12.73 -9.30
C LEU A 326 6.02 13.94 -8.53
N PRO A 327 5.21 14.85 -9.12
CA PRO A 327 4.58 15.93 -8.38
C PRO A 327 3.68 15.48 -7.23
N ARG A 328 2.99 14.34 -7.38
CA ARG A 328 2.20 13.71 -6.31
C ARG A 328 3.07 13.18 -5.17
N ALA A 329 4.22 12.62 -5.50
CA ALA A 329 5.18 12.09 -4.52
C ALA A 329 5.84 13.21 -3.69
N VAL A 330 6.12 14.35 -4.30
CA VAL A 330 6.69 15.56 -3.65
C VAL A 330 5.55 16.39 -3.05
N LYS A 331 5.26 16.16 -1.77
CA LYS A 331 4.19 16.85 -1.05
C LYS A 331 4.51 18.32 -0.87
N ASN A 332 3.54 19.19 -1.16
CA ASN A 332 3.62 20.59 -0.82
C ASN A 332 3.45 20.83 0.69
N SER A 333 3.67 22.07 1.14
CA SER A 333 3.60 22.40 2.57
C SER A 333 2.23 22.14 3.20
N VAL A 334 1.14 22.26 2.45
CA VAL A 334 -0.22 21.97 2.95
C VAL A 334 -0.39 20.47 3.18
N GLU A 335 0.06 19.64 2.25
CA GLU A 335 0.00 18.18 2.35
C GLU A 335 0.91 17.66 3.47
N ILE A 336 2.12 18.22 3.65
CA ILE A 336 3.02 17.87 4.77
C ILE A 336 2.40 18.25 6.11
N ASN A 337 1.87 19.47 6.25
CA ASN A 337 1.23 19.91 7.49
C ASN A 337 -0.02 19.09 7.79
N GLY A 338 -0.79 18.74 6.77
CA GLY A 338 -1.94 17.85 6.90
C GLY A 338 -1.53 16.46 7.40
N SER A 339 -0.50 15.87 6.79
CA SER A 339 0.05 14.57 7.20
C SER A 339 0.60 14.63 8.63
N ALA A 340 1.31 15.69 9.02
CA ALA A 340 1.80 15.87 10.38
C ALA A 340 0.65 15.92 11.40
N ALA A 341 -0.43 16.66 11.11
CA ALA A 341 -1.60 16.73 11.97
C ALA A 341 -2.32 15.36 12.07
N ALA A 342 -2.42 14.61 10.95
CA ALA A 342 -2.97 13.26 10.95
C ALA A 342 -2.17 12.30 11.84
N HIS A 343 -0.83 12.37 11.78
CA HIS A 343 0.05 11.54 12.60
C HIS A 343 0.01 11.89 14.09
N LEU A 344 -0.15 13.16 14.45
CA LEU A 344 -0.34 13.56 15.85
C LEU A 344 -1.65 12.99 16.40
N GLN A 345 -2.72 13.06 15.62
CA GLN A 345 -4.01 12.47 15.97
C GLN A 345 -3.90 10.95 16.11
N ASP A 346 -3.27 10.29 15.16
CA ASP A 346 -3.07 8.83 15.17
C ASP A 346 -2.18 8.39 16.33
N GLY A 347 -1.13 9.16 16.63
CA GLY A 347 -0.27 8.94 17.78
C GLY A 347 -1.03 8.97 19.11
N ALA A 348 -1.99 9.89 19.28
CA ALA A 348 -2.85 9.92 20.45
C ALA A 348 -3.75 8.67 20.55
N ALA A 349 -4.27 8.17 19.42
CA ALA A 349 -5.04 6.93 19.37
C ALA A 349 -4.17 5.70 19.71
N MET A 350 -2.94 5.65 19.16
CA MET A 350 -1.97 4.61 19.48
C MET A 350 -1.60 4.59 20.97
N VAL A 351 -1.44 5.74 21.60
CA VAL A 351 -1.16 5.85 23.06
C VAL A 351 -2.34 5.33 23.88
N GLU A 352 -3.59 5.67 23.53
CA GLU A 352 -4.78 5.11 24.20
C GLU A 352 -4.83 3.57 24.05
N PHE A 353 -4.49 3.06 22.87
CA PHE A 353 -4.43 1.62 22.61
C PHE A 353 -3.31 0.92 23.40
N LEU A 354 -2.08 1.45 23.37
CA LEU A 354 -0.93 0.86 24.07
C LEU A 354 -1.13 0.89 25.60
N TYR A 355 -1.72 1.97 26.14
CA TYR A 355 -2.14 2.01 27.54
C TYR A 355 -3.12 0.88 27.84
N TRP A 356 -4.21 0.74 27.07
CA TRP A 356 -5.19 -0.32 27.25
C TRP A 356 -4.53 -1.71 27.19
N LEU A 357 -3.65 -1.95 26.22
CA LEU A 357 -2.91 -3.21 26.09
C LEU A 357 -2.07 -3.50 27.34
N SER A 358 -1.37 -2.48 27.87
CA SER A 358 -0.52 -2.60 29.06
C SER A 358 -1.30 -2.91 30.36
N GLN A 359 -2.59 -2.53 30.42
CA GLN A 359 -3.47 -2.82 31.55
C GLN A 359 -4.19 -4.17 31.41
N SER A 360 -4.09 -4.80 30.27
CA SER A 360 -4.80 -6.03 29.98
C SER A 360 -4.01 -7.24 30.48
N LYS A 361 -4.72 -8.22 31.01
CA LYS A 361 -4.09 -9.46 31.47
C LYS A 361 -3.71 -10.33 30.25
N PRO A 362 -2.45 -10.80 30.14
CA PRO A 362 -2.07 -11.74 29.10
C PRO A 362 -3.00 -12.97 29.05
N GLY A 363 -3.31 -13.46 27.87
CA GLY A 363 -4.24 -14.57 27.64
C GLY A 363 -5.73 -14.17 27.64
N THR A 364 -6.07 -12.88 27.82
CA THR A 364 -7.49 -12.42 27.79
C THR A 364 -7.84 -11.62 26.55
N ILE A 365 -6.85 -11.20 25.76
CA ILE A 365 -7.01 -10.44 24.52
C ILE A 365 -6.64 -11.36 23.36
N THR A 366 -7.38 -11.25 22.26
CA THR A 366 -7.03 -11.91 20.99
C THR A 366 -6.42 -10.91 20.00
N GLU A 367 -5.82 -11.41 18.94
CA GLU A 367 -5.26 -10.61 17.85
C GLU A 367 -6.36 -9.76 17.19
N ILE A 368 -7.54 -10.34 16.90
CA ILE A 368 -8.71 -9.61 16.41
C ILE A 368 -9.14 -8.54 17.42
N GLY A 369 -9.29 -8.90 18.68
CA GLY A 369 -9.71 -7.96 19.73
C GLY A 369 -8.76 -6.77 19.88
N ALA A 370 -7.45 -6.97 19.64
CA ALA A 370 -6.47 -5.88 19.60
C ALA A 370 -6.66 -4.96 18.39
N ALA A 371 -6.86 -5.51 17.18
CA ALA A 371 -7.13 -4.75 15.97
C ALA A 371 -8.42 -3.92 16.10
N GLU A 372 -9.52 -4.52 16.56
CA GLU A 372 -10.80 -3.85 16.82
C GLU A 372 -10.64 -2.71 17.84
N ARG A 373 -9.87 -2.94 18.89
CA ARG A 373 -9.63 -1.92 19.91
C ARG A 373 -8.88 -0.72 19.37
N LEU A 374 -7.90 -0.94 18.51
CA LEU A 374 -7.13 0.14 17.89
C LEU A 374 -7.99 0.95 16.93
N GLU A 375 -8.78 0.32 16.09
CA GLU A 375 -9.69 1.04 15.17
C GLU A 375 -10.71 1.87 15.97
N ALA A 376 -11.27 1.33 17.07
CA ALA A 376 -12.16 2.05 17.95
C ALA A 376 -11.49 3.27 18.62
N ALA A 377 -10.20 3.16 18.99
CA ALA A 377 -9.43 4.28 19.52
C ALA A 377 -9.25 5.39 18.48
N ARG A 378 -8.89 5.03 17.24
CA ARG A 378 -8.78 5.95 16.09
C ARG A 378 -10.09 6.67 15.80
N ALA A 379 -11.20 5.94 15.77
CA ALA A 379 -12.53 6.51 15.57
C ALA A 379 -12.90 7.51 16.68
N LYS A 380 -12.66 7.15 17.94
CA LYS A 380 -12.93 7.98 19.11
C LYS A 380 -12.10 9.28 19.10
N VAL A 381 -10.78 9.16 18.91
CA VAL A 381 -9.88 10.31 18.87
C VAL A 381 -10.20 11.21 17.67
N GLY A 382 -10.46 10.63 16.51
CA GLY A 382 -10.86 11.37 15.32
C GLY A 382 -12.12 12.21 15.52
N GLN A 383 -13.12 11.67 16.18
CA GLN A 383 -14.34 12.42 16.54
C GLN A 383 -14.03 13.58 17.49
N SER A 384 -13.20 13.36 18.52
CA SER A 384 -12.85 14.40 19.49
C SER A 384 -12.06 15.54 18.87
N MET A 385 -11.25 15.26 17.86
CA MET A 385 -10.42 16.23 17.12
C MET A 385 -11.11 16.82 15.86
N GLN A 386 -12.38 16.50 15.64
CA GLN A 386 -13.17 16.95 14.48
C GLN A 386 -12.55 16.55 13.12
N ASN A 387 -11.76 15.50 13.11
CA ASN A 387 -11.19 14.88 11.91
C ASN A 387 -11.45 13.37 11.95
N PRO A 388 -12.69 12.95 11.65
CA PRO A 388 -13.12 11.57 11.84
C PRO A 388 -12.34 10.60 10.95
N LEU A 389 -12.09 9.40 11.47
CA LEU A 389 -11.57 8.27 10.70
C LEU A 389 -12.43 8.03 9.47
N LYS A 390 -11.82 8.00 8.29
CA LYS A 390 -12.50 7.77 7.01
C LYS A 390 -12.45 6.31 6.59
N ASP A 391 -11.33 5.66 6.86
CA ASP A 391 -11.04 4.25 6.63
C ASP A 391 -9.75 3.89 7.39
N ILE A 392 -9.39 2.64 7.46
CA ILE A 392 -8.01 2.20 7.72
C ILE A 392 -7.20 2.36 6.42
N SER A 393 -5.88 2.49 6.50
CA SER A 393 -5.04 2.61 5.29
C SER A 393 -4.66 1.25 4.67
N PHE A 394 -4.81 0.18 5.44
CA PHE A 394 -4.70 -1.23 5.05
C PHE A 394 -5.26 -2.12 6.17
N ASP A 395 -5.52 -3.40 5.88
CA ASP A 395 -5.92 -4.38 6.91
C ASP A 395 -4.86 -4.47 8.01
N THR A 396 -5.23 -4.17 9.25
CA THR A 396 -4.31 -4.19 10.41
C THR A 396 -3.64 -5.56 10.55
N ILE A 397 -2.32 -5.58 10.59
CA ILE A 397 -1.52 -6.74 10.95
C ILE A 397 -1.43 -6.79 12.46
N SER A 398 -2.05 -7.78 13.07
CA SER A 398 -2.09 -7.99 14.51
C SER A 398 -1.60 -9.41 14.79
N GLY A 399 -0.30 -9.56 15.09
CA GLY A 399 0.35 -10.86 15.22
C GLY A 399 1.09 -11.03 16.53
N ALA A 400 0.77 -12.12 17.27
CA ALA A 400 1.43 -12.50 18.49
C ALA A 400 2.34 -13.71 18.30
N GLY A 401 3.53 -13.72 18.90
CA GLY A 401 4.46 -14.83 18.83
C GLY A 401 4.81 -15.20 17.38
N GLU A 402 4.51 -16.41 16.98
CA GLU A 402 4.83 -16.94 15.65
C GLU A 402 4.07 -16.25 14.50
N HIS A 403 2.86 -15.72 14.74
CA HIS A 403 2.10 -14.97 13.74
C HIS A 403 2.81 -13.66 13.37
N ALA A 404 3.52 -13.03 14.29
CA ALA A 404 4.33 -11.84 14.01
C ALA A 404 5.48 -12.12 13.01
N ALA A 405 5.89 -13.39 12.83
CA ALA A 405 6.90 -13.77 11.84
C ALA A 405 6.38 -13.78 10.40
N ILE A 406 5.08 -13.68 10.19
CA ILE A 406 4.44 -13.56 8.88
C ILE A 406 4.30 -12.08 8.56
N MET A 407 5.16 -11.54 7.69
CA MET A 407 5.34 -10.11 7.48
C MET A 407 4.04 -9.34 7.17
N HIS A 408 3.16 -9.95 6.37
CA HIS A 408 1.84 -9.43 6.01
C HIS A 408 0.72 -10.33 6.55
N TYR A 409 0.86 -10.70 7.84
CA TYR A 409 -0.14 -11.52 8.52
C TYR A 409 -1.50 -10.84 8.53
N ARG A 410 -2.50 -11.52 7.97
CA ARG A 410 -3.90 -11.12 8.08
C ARG A 410 -4.61 -12.04 9.05
N VAL A 411 -4.91 -11.54 10.23
CA VAL A 411 -5.69 -12.30 11.22
C VAL A 411 -7.12 -12.53 10.70
N THR A 412 -7.61 -13.74 10.88
CA THR A 412 -8.98 -14.15 10.52
C THR A 412 -9.63 -14.87 11.69
N THR A 413 -10.95 -15.06 11.63
CA THR A 413 -11.70 -15.85 12.63
C THR A 413 -11.18 -17.29 12.77
N ALA A 414 -10.47 -17.82 11.76
CA ALA A 414 -9.87 -19.16 11.81
C ALA A 414 -8.46 -19.17 12.43
N THR A 415 -7.74 -18.07 12.39
CA THR A 415 -6.34 -17.95 12.86
C THR A 415 -6.21 -17.18 14.16
N ASP A 416 -7.27 -16.50 14.61
CA ASP A 416 -7.29 -15.67 15.81
C ASP A 416 -6.82 -16.46 17.04
N ARG A 417 -5.88 -15.88 17.77
CA ARG A 417 -5.35 -16.48 18.99
C ARG A 417 -5.23 -15.46 20.11
N HIS A 418 -5.20 -15.96 21.35
CA HIS A 418 -4.91 -15.15 22.52
C HIS A 418 -3.44 -14.77 22.59
N ILE A 419 -3.16 -13.50 22.90
CA ILE A 419 -1.83 -12.94 23.13
C ILE A 419 -1.35 -13.38 24.52
N GLN A 420 -0.24 -14.15 24.59
CA GLN A 420 0.23 -14.79 25.79
C GLN A 420 1.41 -14.04 26.44
N ALA A 421 1.62 -14.28 27.75
CA ALA A 421 2.81 -13.79 28.44
C ALA A 421 4.08 -14.46 27.88
N GLY A 422 5.16 -13.69 27.77
CA GLY A 422 6.46 -14.14 27.24
C GLY A 422 6.62 -13.99 25.74
N GLU A 423 5.57 -13.56 25.03
CA GLU A 423 5.59 -13.33 23.59
C GLU A 423 5.87 -11.87 23.23
N LEU A 424 6.33 -11.66 22.00
CA LEU A 424 6.24 -10.36 21.31
C LEU A 424 4.88 -10.25 20.63
N PHE A 425 4.28 -9.07 20.71
CA PHE A 425 3.09 -8.71 19.95
C PHE A 425 3.44 -7.58 18.98
N LEU A 426 3.27 -7.85 17.70
CA LEU A 426 3.48 -6.89 16.62
C LEU A 426 2.11 -6.39 16.15
N ILE A 427 1.94 -5.06 16.14
CA ILE A 427 0.77 -4.42 15.55
C ILE A 427 1.24 -3.39 14.52
N ASP A 428 0.83 -3.61 13.29
CA ASP A 428 1.11 -2.75 12.15
C ASP A 428 -0.22 -2.31 11.55
N SER A 429 -0.41 -1.00 11.44
CA SER A 429 -1.73 -0.42 11.15
C SER A 429 -1.63 1.02 10.72
N GLY A 430 -2.62 1.46 9.98
CA GLY A 430 -2.72 2.85 9.59
C GLY A 430 -4.15 3.32 9.41
N ALA A 431 -4.31 4.60 9.17
CA ALA A 431 -5.59 5.28 9.07
C ALA A 431 -5.64 6.21 7.86
N GLN A 432 -6.83 6.36 7.30
CA GLN A 432 -7.16 7.39 6.32
C GLN A 432 -7.91 8.53 7.03
N TYR A 433 -7.31 9.69 7.08
CA TYR A 433 -7.93 10.95 7.49
C TYR A 433 -7.97 11.89 6.30
N ILE A 434 -8.91 12.85 6.30
CA ILE A 434 -9.07 13.75 5.14
C ILE A 434 -7.81 14.57 4.81
N ASN A 435 -6.92 14.74 5.78
CA ASN A 435 -5.68 15.51 5.70
C ASN A 435 -4.40 14.64 5.61
N GLY A 436 -4.51 13.31 5.65
CA GLY A 436 -3.33 12.45 5.54
C GLY A 436 -3.63 10.96 5.67
N THR A 437 -2.68 10.16 5.24
CA THR A 437 -2.61 8.71 5.42
C THR A 437 -1.56 8.40 6.46
N THR A 438 -1.87 7.56 7.46
CA THR A 438 -0.89 7.13 8.46
C THR A 438 -0.51 5.67 8.27
N ASP A 439 0.67 5.33 8.75
CA ASP A 439 1.25 4.01 8.78
C ASP A 439 2.19 3.90 9.98
N ILE A 440 2.05 2.86 10.78
CA ILE A 440 2.85 2.68 12.00
C ILE A 440 2.90 1.23 12.42
N THR A 441 4.10 0.74 12.68
CA THR A 441 4.29 -0.54 13.39
C THR A 441 4.88 -0.32 14.78
N ARG A 442 4.32 -1.03 15.77
CA ARG A 442 4.94 -1.21 17.09
C ARG A 442 5.01 -2.70 17.43
N THR A 443 6.18 -3.11 17.92
CA THR A 443 6.36 -4.42 18.57
C THR A 443 6.50 -4.18 20.06
N VAL A 444 5.71 -4.89 20.86
CA VAL A 444 5.70 -4.77 22.34
C VAL A 444 5.91 -6.12 23.00
N GLY A 445 6.56 -6.12 24.15
CA GLY A 445 6.74 -7.30 25.00
C GLY A 445 5.52 -7.54 25.89
N ILE A 446 4.99 -8.76 25.88
CA ILE A 446 3.86 -9.14 26.74
C ILE A 446 4.40 -9.85 27.99
N GLY A 447 4.46 -9.11 29.10
CA GLY A 447 5.13 -9.59 30.32
C GLY A 447 6.65 -9.70 30.16
N THR A 448 7.26 -10.70 30.80
CA THR A 448 8.72 -10.90 30.71
C THR A 448 9.07 -11.70 29.45
N VAL A 449 9.85 -11.11 28.57
CA VAL A 449 10.31 -11.72 27.31
C VAL A 449 11.76 -12.16 27.40
N SER A 450 12.22 -12.95 26.42
CA SER A 450 13.60 -13.48 26.41
C SER A 450 14.63 -12.41 26.04
N GLU A 451 15.88 -12.62 26.44
CA GLU A 451 17.02 -11.78 26.02
C GLU A 451 17.25 -11.82 24.50
N GLU A 452 16.86 -12.90 23.84
CA GLU A 452 16.91 -13.00 22.38
C GLU A 452 15.93 -12.01 21.73
N HIS A 453 14.69 -11.89 22.24
CA HIS A 453 13.71 -10.93 21.78
C HIS A 453 14.25 -9.50 21.91
N LYS A 454 14.78 -9.13 23.06
CA LYS A 454 15.37 -7.81 23.31
C LYS A 454 16.55 -7.52 22.38
N ARG A 455 17.42 -8.52 22.19
CA ARG A 455 18.58 -8.38 21.31
C ARG A 455 18.16 -8.05 19.89
N PHE A 456 17.28 -8.84 19.29
CA PHE A 456 16.84 -8.59 17.91
C PHE A 456 15.99 -7.33 17.79
N PHE A 457 15.16 -7.01 18.78
CA PHE A 457 14.46 -5.73 18.82
C PHE A 457 15.44 -4.55 18.79
N THR A 458 16.48 -4.58 19.60
CA THR A 458 17.50 -3.52 19.63
C THR A 458 18.26 -3.42 18.29
N LEU A 459 18.55 -4.55 17.61
CA LEU A 459 19.20 -4.53 16.29
C LEU A 459 18.30 -3.91 15.22
N VAL A 460 16.99 -4.18 15.24
CA VAL A 460 16.01 -3.54 14.35
C VAL A 460 15.89 -2.04 14.66
N LEU A 461 15.80 -1.68 15.94
CA LEU A 461 15.79 -0.28 16.38
C LEU A 461 17.02 0.50 15.90
N LYS A 462 18.21 -0.08 15.95
CA LYS A 462 19.42 0.53 15.38
C LYS A 462 19.26 0.85 13.89
N GLY A 463 18.69 -0.05 13.13
CA GLY A 463 18.40 0.16 11.71
C GLY A 463 17.45 1.33 11.48
N MET A 464 16.38 1.39 12.26
CA MET A 464 15.40 2.48 12.20
C MET A 464 16.02 3.85 12.56
N ILE A 465 16.87 3.90 13.59
CA ILE A 465 17.60 5.10 14.00
C ILE A 465 18.57 5.55 12.91
N GLN A 466 19.30 4.64 12.30
CA GLN A 466 20.28 4.95 11.25
C GLN A 466 19.62 5.63 10.03
N ILE A 467 18.41 5.20 9.64
CA ILE A 467 17.64 5.87 8.59
C ILE A 467 17.14 7.23 9.08
N SER A 468 16.53 7.29 10.28
CA SER A 468 15.97 8.53 10.83
C SER A 468 17.01 9.66 10.95
N THR A 469 18.26 9.30 11.23
CA THR A 469 19.36 10.26 11.42
C THR A 469 20.21 10.48 10.18
N ALA A 470 19.91 9.79 9.08
CA ALA A 470 20.72 9.85 7.87
C ALA A 470 20.83 11.29 7.32
N ARG A 471 22.05 11.64 6.93
CA ARG A 471 22.36 12.83 6.12
C ARG A 471 22.89 12.35 4.78
N PHE A 472 22.39 12.92 3.70
CA PHE A 472 22.75 12.48 2.36
C PHE A 472 22.74 13.62 1.35
N PRO A 473 23.61 13.56 0.32
CA PRO A 473 23.67 14.60 -0.70
C PRO A 473 22.46 14.57 -1.63
N LYS A 474 22.17 15.68 -2.34
CA LYS A 474 21.22 15.67 -3.46
C LYS A 474 21.64 14.63 -4.49
N GLY A 475 20.67 13.94 -5.07
CA GLY A 475 20.88 12.84 -6.00
C GLY A 475 20.95 11.46 -5.36
N ALA A 476 20.98 11.36 -4.02
CA ALA A 476 20.92 10.08 -3.32
C ALA A 476 19.54 9.43 -3.52
N ARG A 477 19.55 8.10 -3.65
CA ARG A 477 18.37 7.27 -3.86
C ARG A 477 18.13 6.39 -2.64
N GLY A 478 16.96 5.85 -2.51
CA GLY A 478 16.68 4.95 -1.38
C GLY A 478 17.57 3.70 -1.35
N CYS A 479 18.07 3.22 -2.48
CA CYS A 479 19.03 2.10 -2.50
C CYS A 479 20.39 2.44 -1.88
N ASP A 480 20.74 3.72 -1.86
CA ASP A 480 21.99 4.18 -1.24
C ASP A 480 21.87 4.22 0.30
N LEU A 481 20.64 4.29 0.83
CA LEU A 481 20.33 4.33 2.26
C LEU A 481 19.88 2.98 2.85
N ASP A 482 19.26 2.10 2.07
CA ASP A 482 18.74 0.80 2.53
C ASP A 482 19.74 -0.03 3.34
N PRO A 483 21.05 -0.10 3.00
CA PRO A 483 22.03 -0.79 3.81
C PRO A 483 22.17 -0.30 5.26
N LEU A 484 21.88 0.98 5.53
CA LEU A 484 21.97 1.55 6.88
C LEU A 484 20.98 0.86 7.83
N ALA A 485 19.78 0.55 7.35
CA ALA A 485 18.77 -0.17 8.13
C ALA A 485 19.16 -1.63 8.42
N ARG A 486 20.03 -2.21 7.60
CA ARG A 486 20.36 -3.65 7.64
C ARG A 486 21.67 -3.99 8.35
N ILE A 487 22.59 -3.04 8.44
CA ILE A 487 23.98 -3.33 8.84
C ILE A 487 24.08 -3.95 10.24
N ALA A 488 23.21 -3.56 11.19
CA ALA A 488 23.18 -4.14 12.52
C ALA A 488 22.77 -5.62 12.50
N LEU A 489 21.77 -5.96 11.70
CA LEU A 489 21.29 -7.33 11.48
C LEU A 489 22.33 -8.16 10.71
N TRP A 490 22.93 -7.64 9.65
CA TRP A 490 23.96 -8.36 8.88
C TRP A 490 25.15 -8.76 9.74
N ARG A 491 25.60 -7.89 10.65
CA ARG A 491 26.66 -8.22 11.62
C ARG A 491 26.25 -9.33 12.59
N ALA A 492 24.97 -9.55 12.77
CA ALA A 492 24.42 -10.65 13.56
C ALA A 492 24.06 -11.88 12.73
N GLY A 493 24.35 -11.89 11.42
CA GLY A 493 23.99 -12.99 10.51
C GLY A 493 22.50 -13.05 10.16
N ALA A 494 21.80 -11.92 10.22
CA ALA A 494 20.35 -11.81 9.98
C ALA A 494 20.05 -10.74 8.91
N ASP A 495 18.87 -10.83 8.30
CA ASP A 495 18.34 -9.85 7.35
C ASP A 495 16.80 -9.91 7.35
N PHE A 496 16.14 -9.04 6.60
CA PHE A 496 14.70 -9.08 6.32
C PHE A 496 14.42 -8.99 4.82
N ALA A 497 13.31 -9.58 4.37
CA ALA A 497 13.06 -9.83 2.95
C ALA A 497 12.19 -8.76 2.26
N HIS A 498 11.79 -7.68 2.96
CA HIS A 498 11.05 -6.55 2.38
C HIS A 498 11.92 -5.31 2.20
N GLY A 499 11.38 -4.25 1.58
CA GLY A 499 12.02 -2.94 1.53
C GLY A 499 12.13 -2.32 2.92
N THR A 500 13.09 -1.44 3.13
CA THR A 500 13.19 -0.67 4.38
C THR A 500 12.10 0.40 4.49
N GLY A 501 11.51 0.80 3.34
CA GLY A 501 10.43 1.75 3.33
C GLY A 501 9.88 2.01 1.92
N HIS A 502 8.67 2.51 1.88
CA HIS A 502 7.93 2.90 0.68
C HIS A 502 7.44 4.34 0.78
N GLY A 503 7.05 4.94 -0.33
CA GLY A 503 6.35 6.22 -0.32
C GLY A 503 4.93 6.10 0.23
N VAL A 504 4.40 7.20 0.76
CA VAL A 504 3.05 7.28 1.31
C VAL A 504 2.31 8.48 0.73
N GLY A 505 1.06 8.28 0.37
CA GLY A 505 0.17 9.31 -0.17
C GLY A 505 -0.35 10.28 0.89
N SER A 506 -0.89 11.42 0.45
CA SER A 506 -1.62 12.36 1.30
C SER A 506 -3.12 12.15 1.12
N TYR A 507 -3.74 11.37 2.02
CA TYR A 507 -5.09 10.84 1.88
C TYR A 507 -5.27 10.14 0.51
N LEU A 508 -4.30 9.24 0.21
CA LEU A 508 -4.23 8.39 -0.96
C LEU A 508 -3.67 7.02 -0.57
N SER A 509 -3.04 6.31 -1.51
CA SER A 509 -2.48 4.98 -1.25
C SER A 509 -1.43 5.01 -0.14
N VAL A 510 -1.50 4.07 0.79
CA VAL A 510 -0.45 3.87 1.80
C VAL A 510 0.86 3.49 1.12
N HIS A 511 0.81 2.63 0.10
CA HIS A 511 1.95 2.37 -0.78
C HIS A 511 1.89 3.28 -2.00
N GLU A 512 2.70 4.33 -2.01
CA GLU A 512 2.81 5.28 -3.11
C GLU A 512 4.24 5.31 -3.67
N GLY A 513 4.37 5.32 -4.98
CA GLY A 513 5.66 5.53 -5.66
C GLY A 513 5.79 6.94 -6.24
N PRO A 514 6.96 7.25 -6.83
CA PRO A 514 8.07 6.35 -7.22
C PRO A 514 9.14 6.13 -6.14
N GLN A 515 9.16 6.94 -5.06
CA GLN A 515 10.16 6.86 -4.01
C GLN A 515 9.98 5.62 -3.13
N ARG A 516 11.06 5.04 -2.69
CA ARG A 516 11.14 3.97 -1.70
C ARG A 516 12.55 3.83 -1.16
N ILE A 517 12.72 3.25 0.02
CA ILE A 517 14.03 2.85 0.57
C ILE A 517 14.13 1.34 0.39
N SER A 518 14.83 0.89 -0.63
CA SER A 518 15.02 -0.53 -0.94
C SER A 518 16.18 -0.73 -1.91
N ARG A 519 16.70 -1.95 -2.00
CA ARG A 519 17.80 -2.33 -2.93
C ARG A 519 17.46 -2.02 -4.41
N LEU A 520 16.18 -2.01 -4.76
CA LEU A 520 15.70 -1.80 -6.13
C LEU A 520 15.27 -0.35 -6.42
N SER A 521 15.49 0.58 -5.50
CA SER A 521 15.11 1.98 -5.69
C SER A 521 15.99 2.67 -6.72
N THR A 522 15.37 3.33 -7.70
CA THR A 522 16.07 4.11 -8.72
C THR A 522 15.75 5.60 -8.64
N GLN A 523 14.69 5.96 -7.92
CA GLN A 523 14.25 7.35 -7.75
C GLN A 523 15.14 8.08 -6.74
N GLU A 524 15.60 9.27 -7.12
CA GLU A 524 16.22 10.20 -6.19
C GLU A 524 15.23 10.66 -5.11
N LEU A 525 15.72 10.82 -3.90
CA LEU A 525 14.94 11.34 -2.79
C LEU A 525 14.91 12.86 -2.84
N LEU A 526 13.71 13.44 -2.94
CA LEU A 526 13.48 14.88 -3.06
C LEU A 526 12.78 15.42 -1.81
N PRO A 527 13.06 16.68 -1.41
CA PRO A 527 12.34 17.35 -0.32
C PRO A 527 10.83 17.27 -0.51
N GLY A 528 10.10 16.97 0.57
CA GLY A 528 8.65 16.78 0.56
C GLY A 528 8.19 15.33 0.29
N MET A 529 9.07 14.41 -0.08
CA MET A 529 8.71 13.00 -0.20
C MET A 529 8.49 12.39 1.18
N ILE A 530 7.32 11.79 1.40
CA ILE A 530 7.00 11.00 2.60
C ILE A 530 7.37 9.55 2.34
N LEU A 531 8.00 8.90 3.33
CA LEU A 531 8.40 7.51 3.26
C LEU A 531 8.14 6.81 4.60
N SER A 532 7.89 5.50 4.56
CA SER A 532 8.03 4.66 5.75
C SER A 532 9.51 4.40 6.04
N ASN A 533 9.81 4.14 7.32
CA ASN A 533 11.09 3.68 7.83
C ASN A 533 10.78 2.52 8.77
N GLU A 534 10.79 1.28 8.21
CA GLU A 534 10.17 0.09 8.78
C GLU A 534 11.07 -1.16 8.77
N PRO A 535 12.33 -1.08 9.22
CA PRO A 535 13.16 -2.28 9.31
C PRO A 535 12.51 -3.35 10.21
N GLY A 536 12.79 -4.62 9.92
CA GLY A 536 12.22 -5.73 10.66
C GLY A 536 13.17 -6.90 10.83
N TYR A 537 12.74 -7.90 11.60
CA TYR A 537 13.35 -9.21 11.72
C TYR A 537 12.27 -10.27 11.95
N TYR A 538 12.34 -11.37 11.22
CA TYR A 538 11.28 -12.38 11.25
C TYR A 538 11.92 -13.77 11.35
N ARG A 539 11.50 -14.54 12.37
CA ARG A 539 11.92 -15.94 12.55
C ARG A 539 10.69 -16.84 12.43
N PRO A 540 10.50 -17.50 11.29
CA PRO A 540 9.33 -18.34 11.04
C PRO A 540 9.10 -19.36 12.17
N GLY A 541 7.85 -19.48 12.62
CA GLY A 541 7.45 -20.34 13.71
C GLY A 541 7.85 -19.87 15.12
N HIS A 542 8.41 -18.66 15.26
CA HIS A 542 8.85 -18.13 16.54
C HIS A 542 8.33 -16.73 16.84
N PHE A 543 8.86 -15.69 16.17
CA PHE A 543 8.47 -14.30 16.41
C PHE A 543 8.87 -13.38 15.25
N GLY A 544 8.22 -12.22 15.17
CA GLY A 544 8.56 -11.13 14.27
C GLY A 544 8.70 -9.81 15.02
N ILE A 545 9.52 -8.93 14.47
CA ILE A 545 9.77 -7.58 14.95
C ILE A 545 9.72 -6.64 13.76
N ARG A 546 8.95 -5.55 13.85
CA ARG A 546 9.01 -4.37 12.98
C ARG A 546 8.86 -3.15 13.86
N ILE A 547 9.66 -2.12 13.59
CA ILE A 547 9.56 -0.82 14.25
C ILE A 547 9.48 0.20 13.13
N GLU A 548 8.39 0.93 13.07
CA GLU A 548 8.09 1.82 11.96
C GLU A 548 7.67 3.19 12.40
N ASN A 549 8.20 4.20 11.70
CA ASN A 549 7.70 5.55 11.66
C ASN A 549 7.60 6.03 10.21
N LEU A 550 6.65 6.91 9.91
CA LEU A 550 6.72 7.73 8.71
C LEU A 550 7.64 8.93 8.93
N ILE A 551 8.43 9.20 7.90
CA ILE A 551 9.38 10.30 7.82
C ILE A 551 9.18 11.05 6.51
N TYR A 552 9.62 12.30 6.42
CA TYR A 552 9.67 13.02 5.14
C TYR A 552 11.05 13.62 4.89
N VAL A 553 11.41 13.72 3.63
CA VAL A 553 12.68 14.32 3.21
C VAL A 553 12.56 15.83 3.41
N ARG A 554 13.44 16.41 4.23
CA ARG A 554 13.52 17.84 4.47
C ARG A 554 14.45 18.53 3.48
N GLU A 555 14.36 19.84 3.40
CA GLU A 555 15.27 20.67 2.61
C GLU A 555 16.73 20.47 3.02
N ALA A 556 17.63 20.67 2.04
CA ALA A 556 19.06 20.52 2.29
C ALA A 556 19.58 21.65 3.20
N GLU A 557 20.33 21.27 4.22
CA GLU A 557 20.95 22.18 5.19
C GLU A 557 22.47 22.12 5.09
N THR A 558 23.10 23.28 5.28
CA THR A 558 24.57 23.36 5.42
C THR A 558 24.96 22.83 6.79
N ILE A 559 25.88 21.85 6.82
CA ILE A 559 26.47 21.35 8.06
C ILE A 559 27.70 22.19 8.37
N ASP A 560 27.83 22.62 9.62
CA ASP A 560 28.99 23.41 10.04
C ASP A 560 30.30 22.63 9.80
N GLY A 561 31.24 23.28 9.07
CA GLY A 561 32.47 22.62 8.62
C GLY A 561 32.31 21.63 7.46
N GLY A 562 31.11 21.48 6.92
CA GLY A 562 30.86 20.60 5.76
C GLY A 562 31.08 21.31 4.42
N ASP A 563 31.44 20.53 3.40
CA ASP A 563 31.73 21.03 2.04
C ASP A 563 30.46 21.25 1.18
N MET A 564 29.32 20.63 1.54
CA MET A 564 28.08 20.69 0.76
C MET A 564 26.83 20.58 1.64
N PRO A 565 25.69 21.16 1.17
CA PRO A 565 24.41 20.96 1.85
C PRO A 565 23.95 19.51 1.79
N MET A 566 23.37 19.00 2.88
CA MET A 566 22.84 17.64 3.02
C MET A 566 21.34 17.65 3.23
N LEU A 567 20.64 16.75 2.55
CA LEU A 567 19.28 16.35 2.84
C LEU A 567 19.26 15.52 4.13
N GLY A 568 18.09 15.33 4.69
CA GLY A 568 17.85 14.47 5.85
C GLY A 568 16.37 14.20 5.98
N PHE A 569 15.98 13.60 7.09
CA PHE A 569 14.59 13.28 7.37
C PHE A 569 14.08 14.00 8.61
N ASP A 570 12.80 14.37 8.59
CA ASP A 570 12.03 14.73 9.76
C ASP A 570 10.96 13.66 10.03
N THR A 571 10.67 13.42 11.30
CA THR A 571 9.72 12.39 11.74
C THR A 571 8.30 12.95 11.72
N LEU A 572 7.35 12.18 11.17
CA LEU A 572 5.92 12.45 11.23
C LEU A 572 5.24 11.67 12.37
N THR A 573 5.65 10.42 12.59
CA THR A 573 5.03 9.52 13.57
C THR A 573 5.59 9.74 14.97
N PHE A 574 4.73 10.08 15.92
CA PHE A 574 5.04 10.14 17.34
C PHE A 574 4.24 9.09 18.10
N CYS A 575 4.94 8.09 18.65
CA CYS A 575 4.36 7.01 19.43
C CYS A 575 5.47 6.34 20.24
N PRO A 576 5.27 5.98 21.51
CA PRO A 576 6.30 5.32 22.31
C PRO A 576 6.81 4.03 21.64
N ILE A 577 8.12 3.81 21.71
CA ILE A 577 8.79 2.55 21.39
C ILE A 577 9.01 1.82 22.71
N ASP A 578 8.74 0.51 22.75
CA ASP A 578 8.80 -0.26 24.00
C ASP A 578 10.23 -0.29 24.59
N ARG A 579 10.43 0.49 25.65
CA ARG A 579 11.70 0.62 26.38
C ARG A 579 12.17 -0.69 27.00
N SER A 580 11.23 -1.55 27.40
CA SER A 580 11.55 -2.83 28.05
C SER A 580 12.24 -3.83 27.12
N LEU A 581 12.13 -3.61 25.82
CA LEU A 581 12.75 -4.42 24.77
C LEU A 581 14.12 -3.90 24.33
N VAL A 582 14.55 -2.73 24.79
CA VAL A 582 15.84 -2.15 24.41
C VAL A 582 16.92 -2.60 25.38
N ILE A 583 18.05 -3.04 24.83
CA ILE A 583 19.31 -3.30 25.55
C ILE A 583 20.21 -2.08 25.32
N PRO A 584 20.31 -1.14 26.29
CA PRO A 584 21.04 0.12 26.09
C PRO A 584 22.51 -0.10 25.71
N GLU A 585 23.15 -1.13 26.24
CA GLU A 585 24.55 -1.46 25.99
C GLU A 585 24.85 -1.87 24.53
N LEU A 586 23.82 -2.18 23.74
CA LEU A 586 23.93 -2.43 22.29
C LEU A 586 23.81 -1.15 21.46
N LEU A 587 23.32 -0.05 22.03
CA LEU A 587 23.24 1.24 21.37
C LEU A 587 24.57 1.99 21.49
N THR A 588 24.89 2.80 20.48
CA THR A 588 25.92 3.82 20.63
C THR A 588 25.38 5.00 21.45
N HIS A 589 26.26 5.90 21.91
CA HIS A 589 25.84 7.10 22.63
C HIS A 589 24.85 7.94 21.79
N ASP A 590 25.12 8.13 20.50
CA ASP A 590 24.27 8.92 19.62
C ASP A 590 22.91 8.24 19.38
N GLU A 591 22.87 6.90 19.26
CA GLU A 591 21.62 6.13 19.12
C GLU A 591 20.76 6.20 20.40
N LEU A 592 21.39 6.11 21.57
CA LEU A 592 20.71 6.26 22.85
C LEU A 592 20.19 7.69 23.06
N HIS A 593 20.99 8.68 22.66
CA HIS A 593 20.58 10.08 22.70
C HIS A 593 19.35 10.33 21.79
N TRP A 594 19.42 9.86 20.53
CA TRP A 594 18.29 9.94 19.61
C TRP A 594 17.03 9.28 20.19
N PHE A 595 17.14 8.09 20.76
CA PHE A 595 16.02 7.36 21.35
C PHE A 595 15.35 8.16 22.49
N ASN A 596 16.15 8.73 23.37
CA ASN A 596 15.66 9.55 24.47
C ASN A 596 15.01 10.86 23.99
N ASP A 597 15.62 11.51 22.99
CA ASP A 597 15.07 12.71 22.35
C ASP A 597 13.75 12.42 21.62
N TYR A 598 13.67 11.31 20.88
CA TYR A 598 12.44 10.89 20.23
C TYR A 598 11.30 10.67 21.25
N HIS A 599 11.59 10.04 22.37
CA HIS A 599 10.61 9.84 23.44
C HIS A 599 10.23 11.16 24.13
N HIS A 600 11.18 12.08 24.29
CA HIS A 600 10.87 13.42 24.81
C HIS A 600 9.94 14.17 23.85
N GLN A 601 10.26 14.20 22.55
CA GLN A 601 9.41 14.82 21.52
C GLN A 601 8.04 14.17 21.43
N THR A 602 7.96 12.85 21.52
CA THR A 602 6.69 12.10 21.53
C THR A 602 5.82 12.54 22.71
N ARG A 603 6.39 12.67 23.91
CA ARG A 603 5.67 13.13 25.08
C ARG A 603 5.18 14.57 24.93
N GLU A 604 6.04 15.48 24.51
CA GLU A 604 5.68 16.89 24.30
C GLU A 604 4.57 17.04 23.26
N ALA A 605 4.64 16.30 22.16
CA ALA A 605 3.66 16.37 21.09
C ALA A 605 2.29 15.79 21.46
N LEU A 606 2.25 14.68 22.18
CA LEU A 606 1.02 13.94 22.45
C LEU A 606 0.34 14.29 23.77
N MET A 607 1.09 14.73 24.79
CA MET A 607 0.55 15.05 26.11
C MET A 607 -0.62 16.05 26.09
N PRO A 608 -0.60 17.12 25.26
CA PRO A 608 -1.72 18.04 25.12
C PRO A 608 -3.00 17.43 24.55
N LEU A 609 -2.87 16.37 23.75
CA LEU A 609 -3.97 15.72 23.02
C LEU A 609 -4.68 14.64 23.84
N ILE A 610 -4.06 14.18 24.92
CA ILE A 610 -4.58 13.13 25.79
C ILE A 610 -5.34 13.79 26.95
N HIS A 611 -6.58 13.36 27.19
CA HIS A 611 -7.42 13.94 28.26
C HIS A 611 -7.51 13.06 29.51
N ASN A 612 -7.31 11.73 29.36
CA ASN A 612 -7.36 10.78 30.46
C ASN A 612 -6.07 10.86 31.30
N HIS A 613 -6.22 11.08 32.63
CA HIS A 613 -5.10 11.22 33.54
C HIS A 613 -4.22 9.97 33.61
N ASP A 614 -4.83 8.78 33.61
CA ASP A 614 -4.07 7.53 33.74
C ASP A 614 -3.28 7.25 32.45
N VAL A 615 -3.83 7.60 31.29
CA VAL A 615 -3.13 7.53 29.99
C VAL A 615 -1.96 8.50 29.95
N LYS A 616 -2.12 9.72 30.49
CA LYS A 616 -1.01 10.70 30.64
C LYS A 616 0.12 10.14 31.49
N ALA A 617 -0.20 9.64 32.66
CA ALA A 617 0.78 9.06 33.59
C ALA A 617 1.50 7.84 32.95
N TRP A 618 0.76 7.03 32.18
CA TRP A 618 1.36 5.93 31.44
C TRP A 618 2.32 6.45 30.35
N LEU A 619 1.92 7.46 29.57
CA LEU A 619 2.77 8.07 28.53
C LEU A 619 4.06 8.64 29.12
N GLU A 620 3.97 9.34 30.25
CA GLU A 620 5.15 9.85 30.98
C GLU A 620 6.11 8.70 31.32
N ASN A 621 5.59 7.60 31.88
CA ASN A 621 6.41 6.44 32.22
C ASN A 621 6.98 5.73 30.98
N ALA A 622 6.16 5.53 29.94
CA ALA A 622 6.57 4.87 28.71
C ALA A 622 7.65 5.64 27.92
N THR A 623 7.81 6.94 28.19
CA THR A 623 8.76 7.82 27.52
C THR A 623 9.88 8.34 28.42
N LEU A 624 10.08 7.74 29.60
CA LEU A 624 11.24 8.05 30.45
C LEU A 624 12.55 7.72 29.71
N PRO A 625 13.62 8.48 29.91
CA PRO A 625 14.90 8.18 29.28
C PRO A 625 15.46 6.82 29.70
N LEU A 626 16.24 6.20 28.83
CA LEU A 626 17.09 5.05 29.14
C LEU A 626 18.49 5.54 29.50
N GLU A 627 19.13 4.81 30.41
CA GLU A 627 20.53 5.00 30.79
C GLU A 627 21.30 3.69 30.51
N TYR A 628 22.64 3.78 30.40
CA TYR A 628 23.50 2.59 30.24
C TYR A 628 23.47 1.72 31.50
#